data_0c349db21361087c4eee82828fd0a6e9
#
_entry.id   0c349db21361087c4eee82828fd0a6e9
#
_cell.length_a   1.000
_cell.length_b   1.000
_cell.length_c   1.000
_cell.angle_alpha   90.00
_cell.angle_beta   90.00
_cell.angle_gamma   90.00
#
_symmetry.space_group_name_H-M   'P 1'
#
loop_
_entity.id
_entity.type
_entity.pdbx_description
1 polymer ?
#
loop_
_entity_poly.entity_id
_entity_poly.type
_entity_poly.pdbx_seq_one_letter_code
_entity_poly.pdbx_strand_id
1 'polypeptide(L)'
;MEHPVLKLAKAALDRLSADDVARLQAEQREMALLTFEAGMAAAREEAEQKGRREGHQEGHREGRSAGTAEVLLRLLTIKFGPQPASMVERLAGASQVDLLRWSERVLSAEALEGVFR
;
A
#
# COMPACT_ATOMS: atom_id res chain seq x y z
N MET A 1 35.52 33.05 35.32
CA MET A 1 35.15 32.20 36.47
C MET A 1 34.41 30.96 35.99
N GLU A 2 34.91 29.79 36.30
CA GLU A 2 34.21 28.55 35.97
C GLU A 2 33.02 28.36 36.89
N HIS A 3 31.89 27.96 36.31
CA HIS A 3 30.69 27.64 37.07
C HIS A 3 30.95 26.42 37.97
N PRO A 4 30.51 26.41 39.26
CA PRO A 4 30.73 25.28 40.16
C PRO A 4 30.25 23.93 39.65
N VAL A 5 29.14 23.92 38.93
CA VAL A 5 28.58 22.67 38.31
C VAL A 5 29.52 22.14 37.23
N LEU A 6 30.12 23.01 36.43
CA LEU A 6 31.09 22.63 35.39
C LEU A 6 32.38 22.05 35.99
N LYS A 7 32.84 22.61 37.11
CA LYS A 7 33.99 22.07 37.88
C LYS A 7 33.70 20.66 38.40
N LEU A 8 32.52 20.44 38.98
CA LEU A 8 32.10 19.14 39.46
C LEU A 8 31.98 18.11 38.33
N ALA A 9 31.39 18.49 37.21
CA ALA A 9 31.25 17.66 36.06
C ALA A 9 32.62 17.27 35.48
N LYS A 10 33.53 18.22 35.38
CA LYS A 10 34.88 17.99 34.89
C LYS A 10 35.68 17.06 35.81
N ALA A 11 35.59 17.26 37.15
CA ALA A 11 36.23 16.40 38.14
C ALA A 11 35.64 14.97 38.07
N ALA A 12 34.34 14.81 37.85
CA ALA A 12 33.73 13.51 37.68
C ALA A 12 34.22 12.81 36.41
N LEU A 13 34.36 13.53 35.32
CA LEU A 13 34.91 12.99 34.06
C LEU A 13 36.36 12.55 34.21
N ASP A 14 37.19 13.35 34.92
CA ASP A 14 38.59 13.04 35.17
C ASP A 14 38.80 11.79 36.01
N ARG A 15 37.79 11.37 36.78
CA ARG A 15 37.84 10.15 37.61
C ARG A 15 37.53 8.88 36.84
N LEU A 16 36.96 9.00 35.63
CA LEU A 16 36.65 7.82 34.82
C LEU A 16 37.93 7.20 34.29
N SER A 17 38.05 5.89 34.49
CA SER A 17 39.16 5.13 33.94
C SER A 17 38.91 4.85 32.46
N ALA A 18 39.96 4.42 31.74
CA ALA A 18 39.86 4.00 30.36
C ALA A 18 38.85 2.84 30.20
N ASP A 19 38.79 1.94 31.18
CA ASP A 19 37.84 0.83 31.19
C ASP A 19 36.41 1.32 31.33
N ASP A 20 36.16 2.33 32.17
CA ASP A 20 34.81 2.97 32.31
C ASP A 20 34.36 3.62 31.02
N VAL A 21 35.25 4.34 30.35
CA VAL A 21 34.98 4.97 29.06
C VAL A 21 34.66 3.91 28.00
N ALA A 22 35.45 2.85 27.95
CA ALA A 22 35.24 1.74 27.00
C ALA A 22 33.87 1.07 27.23
N ARG A 23 33.49 0.89 28.50
CA ARG A 23 32.18 0.31 28.86
C ARG A 23 31.04 1.19 28.42
N LEU A 24 31.14 2.50 28.66
CA LEU A 24 30.11 3.48 28.23
C LEU A 24 29.96 3.50 26.71
N GLN A 25 31.10 3.46 25.99
CA GLN A 25 31.06 3.40 24.53
C GLN A 25 30.42 2.12 24.00
N ALA A 26 30.69 0.98 24.64
CA ALA A 26 30.10 -0.30 24.31
C ALA A 26 28.59 -0.29 24.54
N GLU A 27 28.13 0.26 25.68
CA GLU A 27 26.70 0.42 25.99
C GLU A 27 25.99 1.32 24.97
N GLN A 28 26.64 2.42 24.58
CA GLN A 28 26.08 3.33 23.57
C GLN A 28 25.93 2.64 22.20
N ARG A 29 26.93 1.84 21.79
CA ARG A 29 26.86 1.08 20.54
C ARG A 29 25.75 0.04 20.57
N GLU A 30 25.62 -0.68 21.68
CA GLU A 30 24.57 -1.66 21.88
C GLU A 30 23.20 -1.01 21.82
N MET A 31 23.02 0.14 22.49
CA MET A 31 21.79 0.90 22.48
C MET A 31 21.43 1.39 21.07
N ALA A 32 22.43 1.88 20.33
CA ALA A 32 22.25 2.32 18.94
C ALA A 32 21.82 1.16 18.04
N LEU A 33 22.40 -0.02 18.23
CA LEU A 33 22.03 -1.22 17.48
C LEU A 33 20.61 -1.65 17.78
N LEU A 34 20.22 -1.70 19.06
CA LEU A 34 18.86 -2.05 19.48
C LEU A 34 17.83 -1.06 18.94
N THR A 35 18.15 0.24 18.97
CA THR A 35 17.29 1.28 18.41
C THR A 35 17.13 1.12 16.90
N PHE A 36 18.22 0.81 16.20
CA PHE A 36 18.19 0.55 14.75
C PHE A 36 17.33 -0.67 14.42
N GLU A 37 17.53 -1.79 15.14
CA GLU A 37 16.74 -3.00 14.95
C GLU A 37 15.27 -2.79 15.22
N ALA A 38 14.93 -2.07 16.30
CA ALA A 38 13.55 -1.73 16.62
C ALA A 38 12.91 -0.85 15.54
N GLY A 39 13.66 0.13 15.01
CA GLY A 39 13.23 0.97 13.90
C GLY A 39 12.98 0.18 12.63
N MET A 40 13.86 -0.77 12.31
CA MET A 40 13.70 -1.65 11.15
C MET A 40 12.48 -2.56 11.28
N ALA A 41 12.27 -3.12 12.47
CA ALA A 41 11.10 -3.96 12.74
C ALA A 41 9.79 -3.17 12.60
N ALA A 42 9.75 -1.95 13.14
CA ALA A 42 8.59 -1.06 13.03
C ALA A 42 8.32 -0.67 11.57
N ALA A 43 9.37 -0.39 10.80
CA ALA A 43 9.25 -0.05 9.38
C ALA A 43 8.71 -1.22 8.56
N ARG A 44 9.14 -2.45 8.86
CA ARG A 44 8.63 -3.66 8.21
C ARG A 44 7.15 -3.87 8.51
N GLU A 45 6.76 -3.72 9.77
CA GLU A 45 5.37 -3.88 10.18
C GLU A 45 4.47 -2.86 9.50
N GLU A 46 4.91 -1.59 9.44
CA GLU A 46 4.19 -0.53 8.74
C GLU A 46 4.05 -0.82 7.25
N ALA A 47 5.13 -1.28 6.60
CA ALA A 47 5.13 -1.64 5.19
C ALA A 47 4.19 -2.82 4.91
N GLU A 48 4.18 -3.84 5.78
CA GLU A 48 3.27 -4.98 5.67
C GLU A 48 1.81 -4.58 5.81
N GLN A 49 1.50 -3.72 6.79
CA GLN A 49 0.14 -3.21 6.99
C GLN A 49 -0.33 -2.39 5.80
N LYS A 50 0.55 -1.52 5.28
CA LYS A 50 0.27 -0.71 4.10
C LYS A 50 0.03 -1.60 2.89
N GLY A 51 0.89 -2.60 2.67
CA GLY A 51 0.75 -3.55 1.58
C GLY A 51 -0.57 -4.33 1.65
N ARG A 52 -0.95 -4.78 2.85
CA ARG A 52 -2.23 -5.49 3.04
C ARG A 52 -3.43 -4.59 2.75
N ARG A 53 -3.40 -3.33 3.21
CA ARG A 53 -4.49 -2.38 2.92
C ARG A 53 -4.60 -2.08 1.44
N GLU A 54 -3.48 -1.82 0.78
CA GLU A 54 -3.45 -1.57 -0.66
C GLU A 54 -3.91 -2.78 -1.47
N GLY A 55 -3.44 -3.98 -1.10
CA GLY A 55 -3.87 -5.22 -1.72
C GLY A 55 -5.36 -5.50 -1.54
N HIS A 56 -5.89 -5.23 -0.35
CA HIS A 56 -7.32 -5.39 -0.06
C HIS A 56 -8.17 -4.41 -0.89
N GLN A 57 -7.76 -3.15 -0.97
CA GLN A 57 -8.44 -2.13 -1.77
C GLN A 57 -8.40 -2.48 -3.26
N GLU A 58 -7.26 -2.91 -3.76
CA GLU A 58 -7.10 -3.31 -5.16
C GLU A 58 -7.94 -4.55 -5.47
N GLY A 59 -7.91 -5.57 -4.61
CA GLY A 59 -8.76 -6.75 -4.77
C GLY A 59 -10.25 -6.41 -4.77
N HIS A 60 -10.68 -5.48 -3.94
CA HIS A 60 -12.06 -5.03 -3.88
C HIS A 60 -12.45 -4.30 -5.17
N ARG A 61 -11.56 -3.45 -5.69
CA ARG A 61 -11.77 -2.73 -6.95
C ARG A 61 -11.85 -3.70 -8.13
N GLU A 62 -10.93 -4.66 -8.21
CA GLU A 62 -10.93 -5.69 -9.25
C GLU A 62 -12.18 -6.55 -9.20
N GLY A 63 -12.60 -6.95 -8.01
CA GLY A 63 -13.82 -7.73 -7.81
C GLY A 63 -15.07 -6.97 -8.26
N ARG A 64 -15.13 -5.67 -7.98
CA ARG A 64 -16.24 -4.82 -8.41
C ARG A 64 -16.29 -4.70 -9.94
N SER A 65 -15.15 -4.47 -10.58
CA SER A 65 -15.06 -4.38 -12.03
C SER A 65 -15.40 -5.71 -12.70
N ALA A 66 -14.91 -6.82 -12.17
CA ALA A 66 -15.22 -8.16 -12.67
C ALA A 66 -16.73 -8.46 -12.56
N GLY A 67 -17.35 -8.10 -11.44
CA GLY A 67 -18.79 -8.25 -11.24
C GLY A 67 -19.62 -7.42 -12.22
N THR A 68 -19.22 -6.17 -12.44
CA THR A 68 -19.89 -5.29 -13.41
C THR A 68 -19.73 -5.83 -14.84
N ALA A 69 -18.55 -6.31 -15.18
CA ALA A 69 -18.29 -6.91 -16.50
C ALA A 69 -19.16 -8.16 -16.73
N GLU A 70 -19.33 -8.99 -15.71
CA GLU A 70 -20.18 -10.18 -15.79
C GLU A 70 -21.65 -9.81 -16.05
N VAL A 71 -22.17 -8.84 -15.31
CA VAL A 71 -23.55 -8.36 -15.50
C VAL A 71 -23.71 -7.76 -16.89
N LEU A 72 -22.77 -6.94 -17.32
CA LEU A 72 -22.82 -6.31 -18.64
C LEU A 72 -22.78 -7.37 -19.76
N LEU A 73 -21.96 -8.39 -19.63
CA LEU A 73 -21.90 -9.48 -20.59
C LEU A 73 -23.25 -10.21 -20.70
N ARG A 74 -23.92 -10.44 -19.57
CA ARG A 74 -25.26 -11.02 -19.56
C ARG A 74 -26.27 -10.14 -20.29
N LEU A 75 -26.24 -8.83 -20.04
CA LEU A 75 -27.13 -7.87 -20.69
C LEU A 75 -26.90 -7.86 -22.21
N LEU A 76 -25.65 -7.86 -22.65
CA LEU A 76 -25.30 -7.93 -24.05
C LEU A 76 -25.77 -9.23 -24.71
N THR A 77 -25.60 -10.34 -24.01
CA THR A 77 -26.05 -11.65 -24.50
C THR A 77 -27.57 -11.71 -24.64
N ILE A 78 -28.30 -11.18 -23.66
CA ILE A 78 -29.77 -11.18 -23.69
C ILE A 78 -30.29 -10.27 -24.82
N LYS A 79 -29.69 -9.12 -25.00
CA LYS A 79 -30.16 -8.13 -25.98
C LYS A 79 -29.69 -8.37 -27.40
N PHE A 80 -28.43 -8.77 -27.57
CA PHE A 80 -27.77 -8.91 -28.89
C PHE A 80 -27.38 -10.33 -29.26
N GLY A 81 -27.63 -11.29 -28.37
CA GLY A 81 -27.24 -12.68 -28.59
C GLY A 81 -25.85 -13.02 -28.03
N PRO A 82 -25.40 -14.28 -28.19
CA PRO A 82 -24.13 -14.73 -27.68
C PRO A 82 -22.95 -13.85 -28.15
N GLN A 83 -22.04 -13.54 -27.25
CA GLN A 83 -20.89 -12.68 -27.52
C GLN A 83 -19.61 -13.51 -27.72
N PRO A 84 -18.71 -13.08 -28.63
CA PRO A 84 -17.46 -13.79 -28.87
C PRO A 84 -16.48 -13.61 -27.69
N ALA A 85 -15.45 -14.47 -27.62
CA ALA A 85 -14.43 -14.41 -26.60
C ALA A 85 -13.70 -13.06 -26.55
N SER A 86 -13.54 -12.39 -27.70
CA SER A 86 -12.94 -11.07 -27.78
C SER A 86 -13.73 -10.01 -27.01
N MET A 87 -15.05 -10.13 -26.96
CA MET A 87 -15.91 -9.25 -26.17
C MET A 87 -15.71 -9.49 -24.69
N VAL A 88 -15.64 -10.75 -24.27
CA VAL A 88 -15.37 -11.13 -22.85
C VAL A 88 -14.06 -10.52 -22.39
N GLU A 89 -13.00 -10.63 -23.20
CA GLU A 89 -11.69 -10.05 -22.91
C GLU A 89 -11.74 -8.52 -22.84
N ARG A 90 -12.47 -7.89 -23.74
CA ARG A 90 -12.63 -6.44 -23.76
C ARG A 90 -13.28 -5.93 -22.47
N LEU A 91 -14.32 -6.59 -22.01
CA LEU A 91 -15.00 -6.24 -20.76
C LEU A 91 -14.13 -6.50 -19.55
N ALA A 92 -13.39 -7.60 -19.53
CA ALA A 92 -12.48 -7.95 -18.44
C ALA A 92 -11.35 -6.94 -18.29
N GLY A 93 -10.87 -6.34 -19.39
CA GLY A 93 -9.82 -5.33 -19.37
C GLY A 93 -10.28 -3.90 -19.23
N ALA A 94 -11.58 -3.65 -19.19
CA ALA A 94 -12.14 -2.30 -19.14
C ALA A 94 -12.13 -1.71 -17.73
N SER A 95 -12.07 -0.38 -17.64
CA SER A 95 -12.19 0.33 -16.36
C SER A 95 -13.64 0.28 -15.85
N GLN A 96 -13.81 0.47 -14.53
CA GLN A 96 -15.14 0.52 -13.91
C GLN A 96 -15.99 1.64 -14.53
N VAL A 97 -15.39 2.78 -14.83
CA VAL A 97 -16.07 3.92 -15.47
C VAL A 97 -16.63 3.54 -16.85
N ASP A 98 -15.82 2.88 -17.66
CA ASP A 98 -16.23 2.42 -18.98
C ASP A 98 -17.33 1.36 -18.91
N LEU A 99 -17.18 0.40 -17.98
CA LEU A 99 -18.18 -0.65 -17.76
C LEU A 99 -19.52 -0.08 -17.36
N LEU A 100 -19.56 0.90 -16.47
CA LEU A 100 -20.81 1.58 -16.05
C LEU A 100 -21.42 2.36 -17.21
N ARG A 101 -20.61 3.07 -17.98
CA ARG A 101 -21.07 3.83 -19.13
C ARG A 101 -21.71 2.92 -20.18
N TRP A 102 -21.08 1.79 -20.48
CA TRP A 102 -21.61 0.81 -21.42
C TRP A 102 -22.88 0.13 -20.89
N SER A 103 -22.95 -0.12 -19.59
CA SER A 103 -24.13 -0.67 -18.94
C SER A 103 -25.34 0.25 -19.08
N GLU A 104 -25.14 1.56 -18.96
CA GLU A 104 -26.20 2.56 -19.19
C GLU A 104 -26.62 2.59 -20.65
N ARG A 105 -25.68 2.56 -21.58
CA ARG A 105 -25.94 2.61 -23.01
C ARG A 105 -26.65 1.38 -23.54
N VAL A 106 -26.42 0.21 -22.95
CA VAL A 106 -27.07 -1.02 -23.37
C VAL A 106 -28.61 -0.93 -23.25
N LEU A 107 -29.12 -0.12 -22.33
CA LEU A 107 -30.53 0.04 -22.10
C LEU A 107 -31.23 0.75 -23.27
N SER A 108 -30.55 1.64 -23.98
CA SER A 108 -31.10 2.45 -25.05
C SER A 108 -30.50 2.15 -26.44
N ALA A 109 -29.41 1.41 -26.53
CA ALA A 109 -28.77 1.11 -27.81
C ALA A 109 -29.61 0.11 -28.63
N GLU A 110 -29.83 0.41 -29.89
CA GLU A 110 -30.52 -0.49 -30.81
C GLU A 110 -29.56 -1.50 -31.45
N ALA A 111 -28.26 -1.16 -31.50
CA ALA A 111 -27.24 -2.02 -32.06
C ALA A 111 -26.06 -2.09 -31.10
N LEU A 112 -25.29 -3.20 -31.15
CA LEU A 112 -24.14 -3.43 -30.31
C LEU A 112 -23.10 -2.29 -30.39
N GLU A 113 -22.92 -1.74 -31.60
CA GLU A 113 -21.97 -0.63 -31.83
C GLU A 113 -22.33 0.62 -31.05
N GLY A 114 -23.60 0.87 -30.79
CA GLY A 114 -24.08 2.01 -30.03
C GLY A 114 -23.69 1.96 -28.55
N VAL A 115 -23.45 0.78 -28.01
CA VAL A 115 -23.04 0.60 -26.61
C VAL A 115 -21.62 1.14 -26.38
N PHE A 116 -20.72 0.94 -27.36
CA PHE A 116 -19.29 1.21 -27.22
C PHE A 116 -18.84 2.54 -27.83
N ARG A 117 -19.72 3.37 -28.25
CA ARG A 117 -19.39 4.69 -28.80
C ARG A 117 -18.91 5.69 -27.76
#